data_be38a0c021ac30cd77e4e9ee0c7d34bc
#
_entry.id   be38a0c021ac30cd77e4e9ee0c7d34bc
#
_cell.length_a   1.000
_cell.length_b   1.000
_cell.length_c   1.000
_cell.angle_alpha   90.00
_cell.angle_beta   90.00
_cell.angle_gamma   90.00
#
_symmetry.space_group_name_H-M   'P 1'
#
loop_
_entity.id
_entity.type
_entity.pdbx_description
1 polymer ?
#
loop_
_entity_poly.entity_id
_entity_poly.type
_entity_poly.pdbx_seq_one_letter_code
_entity_poly.pdbx_strand_id
1 'polypeptide(L)'
;NQALKRVASNLVKKQNEDGSFYRAYKTNGDVETGGDRNTHGTSKLNTPVAIRFLVKMFEHTGETKYKEAAIKAADFSYNELYLKLGKYVGGTPDNPNTVDKEAAIFALYGFNAIHELTGDMKYLKAAEHAANCAMSWTYCYDFAIPNRDAMDAKKNPFVKGGITGFSIIATGHSGADNFIAYMFYHEPSSGELVGRSVV
;
A
#
# COMPACT_ATOMS: atom_id res chain seq x y z
N ASN A 1 2.58 -19.82 14.20
CA ASN A 1 1.22 -19.88 13.69
C ASN A 1 1.18 -20.69 12.38
N GLN A 2 0.48 -21.85 12.42
CA GLN A 2 0.48 -22.81 11.29
C GLN A 2 -0.16 -22.24 10.01
N ALA A 3 -1.15 -21.34 10.18
CA ALA A 3 -1.80 -20.68 9.03
C ALA A 3 -0.83 -19.78 8.26
N LEU A 4 -0.03 -18.99 8.95
CA LEU A 4 0.98 -18.11 8.30
C LEU A 4 2.04 -18.93 7.56
N LYS A 5 2.51 -20.03 8.16
CA LYS A 5 3.47 -20.93 7.47
C LYS A 5 2.89 -21.52 6.20
N ARG A 6 1.61 -21.90 6.22
CA ARG A 6 0.91 -22.44 5.05
C ARG A 6 0.79 -21.39 3.94
N VAL A 7 0.40 -20.15 4.29
CA VAL A 7 0.34 -19.04 3.33
C VAL A 7 1.71 -18.74 2.73
N ALA A 8 2.73 -18.59 3.57
CA ALA A 8 4.09 -18.30 3.12
C ALA A 8 4.66 -19.40 2.21
N SER A 9 4.45 -20.67 2.57
CA SER A 9 4.90 -21.79 1.75
C SER A 9 4.18 -21.85 0.39
N ASN A 10 2.90 -21.54 0.36
CA ASN A 10 2.17 -21.44 -0.90
C ASN A 10 2.66 -20.27 -1.74
N LEU A 11 2.94 -19.12 -1.13
CA LEU A 11 3.48 -17.96 -1.82
C LEU A 11 4.83 -18.30 -2.48
N VAL A 12 5.77 -18.91 -1.74
CA VAL A 12 7.07 -19.33 -2.29
C VAL A 12 6.91 -20.28 -3.49
N LYS A 13 5.95 -21.21 -3.42
CA LYS A 13 5.67 -22.13 -4.54
C LYS A 13 5.10 -21.42 -5.78
N LYS A 14 4.50 -20.26 -5.62
CA LYS A 14 3.88 -19.48 -6.69
C LYS A 14 4.79 -18.36 -7.23
N GLN A 15 5.99 -18.23 -6.67
CA GLN A 15 6.96 -17.27 -7.17
C GLN A 15 7.44 -17.65 -8.57
N ASN A 16 7.39 -16.69 -9.48
CA ASN A 16 7.91 -16.86 -10.83
C ASN A 16 9.45 -16.92 -10.81
N GLU A 17 10.04 -17.46 -11.87
CA GLU A 17 11.50 -17.56 -12.02
C GLU A 17 12.21 -16.22 -11.92
N ASP A 18 11.57 -15.15 -12.41
CA ASP A 18 12.05 -13.76 -12.33
C ASP A 18 11.92 -13.14 -10.93
N GLY A 19 11.41 -13.87 -9.97
CA GLY A 19 11.20 -13.40 -8.59
C GLY A 19 9.86 -12.74 -8.36
N SER A 20 9.06 -12.47 -9.39
CA SER A 20 7.77 -11.82 -9.28
C SER A 20 6.67 -12.74 -8.75
N PHE A 21 5.56 -12.11 -8.39
CA PHE A 21 4.29 -12.77 -8.11
C PHE A 21 3.19 -12.22 -9.01
N TYR A 22 2.29 -13.09 -9.43
CA TYR A 22 1.06 -12.61 -10.06
C TYR A 22 0.13 -11.96 -9.04
N ARG A 23 -0.65 -10.99 -9.49
CA ARG A 23 -1.54 -10.20 -8.65
C ARG A 23 -2.66 -11.01 -8.01
N ALA A 24 -3.24 -11.95 -8.74
CA ALA A 24 -4.37 -12.73 -8.27
C ALA A 24 -4.30 -14.19 -8.70
N TYR A 25 -4.81 -15.04 -7.82
CA TYR A 25 -4.95 -16.47 -8.05
C TYR A 25 -6.37 -16.91 -7.73
N LYS A 26 -6.88 -17.86 -8.50
CA LYS A 26 -8.15 -18.53 -8.24
C LYS A 26 -8.04 -19.42 -7.00
N THR A 27 -9.16 -19.85 -6.48
CA THR A 27 -9.23 -20.73 -5.30
C THR A 27 -8.56 -22.09 -5.53
N ASN A 28 -8.49 -22.56 -6.76
CA ASN A 28 -7.74 -23.78 -7.16
C ASN A 28 -6.23 -23.54 -7.29
N GLY A 29 -5.78 -22.30 -7.16
CA GLY A 29 -4.38 -21.90 -7.22
C GLY A 29 -3.86 -21.54 -8.61
N ASP A 30 -4.68 -21.56 -9.64
CA ASP A 30 -4.31 -21.07 -10.96
C ASP A 30 -4.25 -19.55 -10.98
N VAL A 31 -3.46 -18.98 -11.89
CA VAL A 31 -3.43 -17.52 -12.07
C VAL A 31 -4.80 -17.06 -12.58
N GLU A 32 -5.31 -15.96 -12.02
CA GLU A 32 -6.52 -15.34 -12.53
C GLU A 32 -6.23 -14.64 -13.85
N THR A 33 -6.72 -15.19 -14.93
CA THR A 33 -6.52 -14.68 -16.31
C THR A 33 -7.76 -14.06 -16.90
N GLY A 34 -8.92 -14.31 -16.29
CA GLY A 34 -10.20 -13.74 -16.68
C GLY A 34 -10.54 -12.53 -15.84
N GLY A 35 -11.64 -11.94 -16.16
CA GLY A 35 -12.20 -10.84 -15.43
C GLY A 35 -12.20 -9.55 -16.21
N ASP A 36 -12.89 -8.60 -15.63
CA ASP A 36 -12.95 -7.25 -16.14
C ASP A 36 -11.61 -6.51 -15.94
N ARG A 37 -11.58 -5.27 -16.33
CA ARG A 37 -10.43 -4.37 -16.16
C ARG A 37 -9.88 -4.29 -14.74
N ASN A 38 -10.62 -4.77 -13.76
CA ASN A 38 -10.27 -4.64 -12.35
C ASN A 38 -9.44 -5.82 -11.84
N THR A 39 -9.44 -6.93 -12.54
CA THR A 39 -8.82 -8.16 -12.05
C THR A 39 -7.50 -8.53 -12.70
N HIS A 40 -6.98 -7.79 -13.62
CA HIS A 40 -5.70 -8.10 -14.31
C HIS A 40 -4.72 -8.96 -13.48
N GLY A 41 -5.16 -10.17 -13.15
CA GLY A 41 -4.48 -11.08 -12.23
C GLY A 41 -3.08 -11.46 -12.65
N THR A 42 -2.80 -11.33 -13.93
CA THR A 42 -1.48 -11.58 -14.53
C THR A 42 -0.48 -10.45 -14.32
N SER A 43 -0.89 -9.30 -13.76
CA SER A 43 0.06 -8.23 -13.41
C SER A 43 1.05 -8.74 -12.37
N LYS A 44 2.33 -8.37 -12.53
CA LYS A 44 3.43 -8.70 -11.62
C LYS A 44 3.87 -7.49 -10.77
N LEU A 45 3.28 -6.32 -11.02
CA LEU A 45 3.75 -5.07 -10.44
C LEU A 45 3.41 -4.91 -8.94
N ASN A 46 2.55 -5.79 -8.40
CA ASN A 46 2.27 -5.86 -6.96
C ASN A 46 3.26 -6.72 -6.16
N THR A 47 4.31 -7.22 -6.79
CA THR A 47 5.34 -8.06 -6.12
C THR A 47 5.85 -7.47 -4.81
N PRO A 48 6.04 -6.13 -4.65
CA PRO A 48 6.53 -5.56 -3.38
C PRO A 48 5.70 -5.91 -2.14
N VAL A 49 4.41 -6.17 -2.29
CA VAL A 49 3.51 -6.54 -1.18
C VAL A 49 4.00 -7.80 -0.43
N ALA A 50 4.59 -8.74 -1.16
CA ALA A 50 5.05 -10.01 -0.60
C ALA A 50 6.36 -9.91 0.18
N ILE A 51 7.21 -8.92 -0.11
CA ILE A 51 8.59 -8.87 0.37
C ILE A 51 8.65 -8.84 1.89
N ARG A 52 8.00 -7.85 2.51
CA ARG A 52 8.01 -7.69 3.97
C ARG A 52 7.47 -8.93 4.69
N PHE A 53 6.41 -9.52 4.16
CA PHE A 53 5.83 -10.75 4.74
C PHE A 53 6.83 -11.91 4.71
N LEU A 54 7.53 -12.11 3.60
CA LEU A 54 8.54 -13.17 3.46
C LEU A 54 9.74 -12.93 4.38
N VAL A 55 10.20 -11.67 4.52
CA VAL A 55 11.25 -11.31 5.49
C VAL A 55 10.80 -11.66 6.91
N LYS A 56 9.60 -11.27 7.31
CA LYS A 56 9.07 -11.59 8.64
C LYS A 56 8.90 -13.11 8.86
N MET A 57 8.55 -13.84 7.82
CA MET A 57 8.51 -15.31 7.90
C MET A 57 9.89 -15.92 8.10
N PHE A 58 10.92 -15.39 7.44
CA PHE A 58 12.29 -15.81 7.69
C PHE A 58 12.74 -15.51 9.12
N GLU A 59 12.54 -14.28 9.60
CA GLU A 59 12.88 -13.89 10.97
C GLU A 59 12.19 -14.78 12.02
N HIS A 60 10.96 -15.17 11.77
CA HIS A 60 10.18 -15.99 12.72
C HIS A 60 10.52 -17.47 12.66
N THR A 61 10.93 -17.99 11.49
CA THR A 61 11.08 -19.44 11.29
C THR A 61 12.51 -19.91 11.12
N GLY A 62 13.41 -19.01 10.69
CA GLY A 62 14.78 -19.34 10.27
C GLY A 62 14.86 -20.08 8.93
N GLU A 63 13.72 -20.33 8.25
CA GLU A 63 13.69 -21.11 7.01
C GLU A 63 14.21 -20.27 5.82
N THR A 64 15.39 -20.59 5.31
CA THR A 64 16.13 -19.86 4.26
C THR A 64 15.32 -19.62 2.98
N LYS A 65 14.41 -20.52 2.63
CA LYS A 65 13.53 -20.36 1.45
C LYS A 65 12.75 -19.04 1.46
N TYR A 66 12.35 -18.53 2.63
CA TYR A 66 11.63 -17.25 2.73
C TYR A 66 12.55 -16.06 2.48
N LYS A 67 13.80 -16.13 3.00
CA LYS A 67 14.83 -15.13 2.71
C LYS A 67 15.14 -15.04 1.23
N GLU A 68 15.40 -16.19 0.60
CA GLU A 68 15.70 -16.27 -0.83
C GLU A 68 14.55 -15.74 -1.69
N ALA A 69 13.32 -16.13 -1.36
CA ALA A 69 12.14 -15.63 -2.07
C ALA A 69 11.95 -14.12 -1.89
N ALA A 70 12.20 -13.60 -0.69
CA ALA A 70 12.13 -12.16 -0.42
C ALA A 70 13.17 -11.37 -1.24
N ILE A 71 14.41 -11.85 -1.31
CA ILE A 71 15.48 -11.22 -2.09
C ILE A 71 15.13 -11.22 -3.59
N LYS A 72 14.69 -12.35 -4.14
CA LYS A 72 14.26 -12.43 -5.55
C LYS A 72 13.11 -11.44 -5.86
N ALA A 73 12.13 -11.35 -4.97
CA ALA A 73 11.02 -10.41 -5.14
C ALA A 73 11.49 -8.96 -5.06
N ALA A 74 12.45 -8.66 -4.19
CA ALA A 74 13.05 -7.34 -4.09
C ALA A 74 13.88 -6.97 -5.32
N ASP A 75 14.66 -7.90 -5.85
CA ASP A 75 15.43 -7.69 -7.09
C ASP A 75 14.52 -7.45 -8.29
N PHE A 76 13.46 -8.23 -8.44
CA PHE A 76 12.44 -7.97 -9.45
C PHE A 76 11.86 -6.55 -9.30
N SER A 77 11.44 -6.21 -8.10
CA SER A 77 10.83 -4.90 -7.81
C SER A 77 11.81 -3.75 -8.02
N TYR A 78 13.07 -3.93 -7.67
CA TYR A 78 14.13 -2.96 -7.90
C TYR A 78 14.35 -2.72 -9.40
N ASN A 79 14.48 -3.79 -10.20
CA ASN A 79 14.75 -3.68 -11.62
C ASN A 79 13.54 -3.14 -12.40
N GLU A 80 12.35 -3.67 -12.17
CA GLU A 80 11.17 -3.34 -12.95
C GLU A 80 10.47 -2.06 -12.49
N LEU A 81 10.35 -1.85 -11.17
CA LEU A 81 9.60 -0.71 -10.66
C LEU A 81 10.49 0.51 -10.42
N TYR A 82 11.62 0.34 -9.72
CA TYR A 82 12.49 1.45 -9.40
C TYR A 82 13.33 1.90 -10.60
N LEU A 83 14.10 0.99 -11.23
CA LEU A 83 15.00 1.37 -12.31
C LEU A 83 14.27 1.63 -13.64
N LYS A 84 13.35 0.75 -14.02
CA LYS A 84 12.74 0.79 -15.34
C LYS A 84 11.51 1.67 -15.40
N LEU A 85 10.58 1.54 -14.46
CA LEU A 85 9.36 2.36 -14.43
C LEU A 85 9.55 3.70 -13.72
N GLY A 86 10.41 3.78 -12.73
CA GLY A 86 10.57 4.97 -11.88
C GLY A 86 9.29 5.35 -11.10
N LYS A 87 8.37 4.41 -10.92
CA LYS A 87 7.08 4.60 -10.25
C LYS A 87 6.51 3.29 -9.74
N TYR A 88 5.53 3.38 -8.85
CA TYR A 88 4.85 2.24 -8.26
C TYR A 88 3.38 2.25 -8.64
N VAL A 89 2.86 1.10 -9.03
CA VAL A 89 1.51 0.97 -9.59
C VAL A 89 0.79 -0.23 -9.01
N GLY A 90 -0.54 -0.19 -9.06
CA GLY A 90 -1.39 -1.33 -8.79
C GLY A 90 -1.50 -1.72 -7.32
N GLY A 91 -1.33 -0.80 -6.39
CA GLY A 91 -1.57 -1.05 -4.97
C GLY A 91 -3.05 -1.26 -4.66
N THR A 92 -3.91 -0.52 -5.35
CA THR A 92 -5.35 -0.67 -5.22
C THR A 92 -5.90 -1.89 -5.97
N PRO A 93 -7.02 -2.48 -5.54
CA PRO A 93 -7.61 -3.64 -6.22
C PRO A 93 -8.14 -3.34 -7.62
N ASP A 94 -8.53 -2.12 -7.89
CA ASP A 94 -9.33 -1.72 -9.06
C ASP A 94 -8.51 -1.61 -10.34
N ASN A 95 -7.24 -1.21 -10.27
CA ASN A 95 -6.45 -1.06 -11.48
C ASN A 95 -4.97 -1.40 -11.25
N PRO A 96 -4.44 -2.44 -11.90
CA PRO A 96 -3.05 -2.86 -11.72
C PRO A 96 -2.03 -1.91 -12.36
N ASN A 97 -2.46 -0.96 -13.15
CA ASN A 97 -1.58 -0.06 -13.89
C ASN A 97 -1.66 1.39 -13.41
N THR A 98 -2.53 1.67 -12.45
CA THR A 98 -2.64 3.01 -11.88
C THR A 98 -1.48 3.26 -10.93
N VAL A 99 -0.84 4.41 -11.11
CA VAL A 99 0.09 4.93 -10.09
C VAL A 99 -0.71 5.29 -8.86
N ASP A 100 -0.33 4.76 -7.73
CA ASP A 100 -1.06 4.99 -6.50
C ASP A 100 -0.14 5.01 -5.26
N LYS A 101 -0.66 5.55 -4.20
CA LYS A 101 0.04 5.70 -2.93
C LYS A 101 0.35 4.35 -2.29
N GLU A 102 -0.60 3.43 -2.33
CA GLU A 102 -0.48 2.12 -1.67
C GLU A 102 0.65 1.30 -2.29
N ALA A 103 0.78 1.32 -3.61
CA ALA A 103 1.89 0.65 -4.28
C ALA A 103 3.24 1.18 -3.83
N ALA A 104 3.34 2.51 -3.67
CA ALA A 104 4.56 3.14 -3.17
C ALA A 104 4.84 2.77 -1.70
N ILE A 105 3.81 2.70 -0.85
CA ILE A 105 3.94 2.29 0.55
C ILE A 105 4.38 0.82 0.65
N PHE A 106 3.80 -0.07 -0.13
CA PHE A 106 4.22 -1.47 -0.15
C PHE A 106 5.67 -1.63 -0.62
N ALA A 107 6.08 -0.87 -1.63
CA ALA A 107 7.46 -0.86 -2.09
C ALA A 107 8.42 -0.32 -1.02
N LEU A 108 8.08 0.79 -0.36
CA LEU A 108 8.82 1.34 0.77
C LEU A 108 9.06 0.29 1.87
N TYR A 109 7.99 -0.34 2.33
CA TYR A 109 8.09 -1.37 3.37
C TYR A 109 8.88 -2.60 2.92
N GLY A 110 8.70 -3.01 1.66
CA GLY A 110 9.43 -4.13 1.10
C GLY A 110 10.93 -3.85 1.00
N PHE A 111 11.30 -2.74 0.39
CA PHE A 111 12.71 -2.37 0.22
C PHE A 111 13.41 -2.07 1.55
N ASN A 112 12.72 -1.43 2.50
CA ASN A 112 13.29 -1.22 3.82
C ASN A 112 13.57 -2.55 4.54
N ALA A 113 12.61 -3.47 4.53
CA ALA A 113 12.78 -4.78 5.15
C ALA A 113 13.93 -5.58 4.53
N ILE A 114 14.12 -5.52 3.21
CA ILE A 114 15.25 -6.19 2.53
C ILE A 114 16.56 -5.48 2.83
N HIS A 115 16.59 -4.15 2.90
CA HIS A 115 17.78 -3.43 3.32
C HIS A 115 18.19 -3.82 4.74
N GLU A 116 17.27 -3.85 5.69
CA GLU A 116 17.53 -4.30 7.06
C GLU A 116 18.08 -5.72 7.12
N LEU A 117 17.59 -6.62 6.25
CA LEU A 117 18.01 -8.02 6.18
C LEU A 117 19.39 -8.20 5.55
N THR A 118 19.75 -7.39 4.54
CA THR A 118 20.91 -7.61 3.69
C THR A 118 22.04 -6.60 3.87
N GLY A 119 21.73 -5.41 4.37
CA GLY A 119 22.63 -4.26 4.41
C GLY A 119 22.89 -3.61 3.04
N ASP A 120 22.25 -4.10 1.96
CA ASP A 120 22.49 -3.57 0.61
C ASP A 120 21.84 -2.20 0.41
N MET A 121 22.67 -1.20 0.17
CA MET A 121 22.28 0.21 0.02
C MET A 121 21.42 0.47 -1.24
N LYS A 122 21.41 -0.42 -2.23
CA LYS A 122 20.53 -0.27 -3.40
C LYS A 122 19.07 -0.25 -2.99
N TYR A 123 18.70 -1.11 -2.03
CA TYR A 123 17.33 -1.19 -1.54
C TYR A 123 16.95 0.02 -0.67
N LEU A 124 17.89 0.59 0.10
CA LEU A 124 17.62 1.82 0.84
C LEU A 124 17.31 2.99 -0.10
N LYS A 125 18.07 3.13 -1.19
CA LYS A 125 17.80 4.15 -2.23
C LYS A 125 16.42 3.94 -2.90
N ALA A 126 16.06 2.71 -3.17
CA ALA A 126 14.75 2.38 -3.71
C ALA A 126 13.61 2.64 -2.70
N ALA A 127 13.86 2.38 -1.41
CA ALA A 127 12.93 2.71 -0.33
C ALA A 127 12.72 4.23 -0.19
N GLU A 128 13.79 5.02 -0.25
CA GLU A 128 13.72 6.48 -0.25
C GLU A 128 12.91 7.02 -1.44
N HIS A 129 13.15 6.48 -2.63
CA HIS A 129 12.37 6.84 -3.80
C HIS A 129 10.89 6.48 -3.62
N ALA A 130 10.59 5.30 -3.09
CA ALA A 130 9.22 4.88 -2.82
C ALA A 130 8.55 5.77 -1.76
N ALA A 131 9.28 6.19 -0.73
CA ALA A 131 8.79 7.15 0.25
C ALA A 131 8.44 8.49 -0.39
N ASN A 132 9.30 9.02 -1.25
CA ASN A 132 9.04 10.26 -1.99
C ASN A 132 7.80 10.14 -2.90
N CYS A 133 7.65 9.01 -3.59
CA CYS A 133 6.43 8.72 -4.36
C CYS A 133 5.18 8.69 -3.48
N ALA A 134 5.23 8.03 -2.33
CA ALA A 134 4.10 7.99 -1.40
C ALA A 134 3.77 9.39 -0.84
N MET A 135 4.79 10.16 -0.46
CA MET A 135 4.63 11.51 0.08
C MET A 135 4.05 12.48 -0.96
N SER A 136 4.31 12.29 -2.25
CA SER A 136 3.73 13.13 -3.31
C SER A 136 2.20 13.06 -3.38
N TRP A 137 1.59 12.05 -2.78
CA TRP A 137 0.14 11.89 -2.65
C TRP A 137 -0.42 12.47 -1.35
N THR A 138 0.41 13.07 -0.51
CA THR A 138 0.00 13.63 0.77
C THR A 138 -0.15 15.14 0.64
N TYR A 139 -1.34 15.62 0.89
CA TYR A 139 -1.67 17.04 0.86
C TYR A 139 -1.83 17.54 2.28
N CYS A 140 -1.16 18.65 2.58
CA CYS A 140 -1.24 19.29 3.88
C CYS A 140 -1.70 20.73 3.67
N TYR A 141 -2.91 21.08 4.11
CA TYR A 141 -3.47 22.40 3.92
C TYR A 141 -4.52 22.75 4.97
N ASP A 142 -4.67 24.04 5.18
CA ASP A 142 -5.78 24.61 5.93
C ASP A 142 -6.89 25.01 4.98
N PHE A 143 -8.12 24.76 5.34
CA PHE A 143 -9.24 25.29 4.59
C PHE A 143 -10.36 25.78 5.51
N ALA A 144 -11.05 26.83 5.06
CA ALA A 144 -12.24 27.31 5.70
C ALA A 144 -13.47 26.67 5.07
N ILE A 145 -14.41 26.27 5.90
CA ILE A 145 -15.70 25.80 5.44
C ILE A 145 -16.49 27.02 4.92
N PRO A 146 -16.89 27.05 3.65
CA PRO A 146 -17.34 28.27 3.00
C PRO A 146 -18.62 28.89 3.60
N ASN A 147 -19.53 28.09 4.07
CA ASN A 147 -20.67 28.53 4.86
C ASN A 147 -21.33 27.40 5.62
N ARG A 148 -22.14 27.75 6.59
CA ARG A 148 -22.82 26.84 7.48
C ARG A 148 -23.88 25.99 6.79
N ASP A 149 -24.53 26.55 5.76
CA ASP A 149 -25.63 25.90 5.05
C ASP A 149 -25.11 24.80 4.11
N ALA A 150 -23.93 24.99 3.51
CA ALA A 150 -23.25 23.95 2.73
C ALA A 150 -22.83 22.76 3.59
N MET A 151 -22.78 22.94 4.90
CA MET A 151 -22.34 21.97 5.90
C MET A 151 -23.51 21.50 6.77
N ASP A 152 -24.74 21.63 6.29
CA ASP A 152 -25.93 21.16 7.00
C ASP A 152 -25.83 19.65 7.26
N ALA A 153 -25.78 19.28 8.52
CA ALA A 153 -25.68 17.89 8.96
C ALA A 153 -26.89 17.03 8.53
N LYS A 154 -28.01 17.64 8.18
CA LYS A 154 -29.17 16.93 7.61
C LYS A 154 -28.97 16.56 6.16
N LYS A 155 -28.18 17.36 5.43
CA LYS A 155 -27.85 17.11 4.02
C LYS A 155 -26.55 16.36 3.85
N ASN A 156 -25.64 16.49 4.80
CA ASN A 156 -24.37 15.78 4.80
C ASN A 156 -24.12 15.18 6.17
N PRO A 157 -24.42 13.88 6.37
CA PRO A 157 -24.32 13.22 7.67
C PRO A 157 -22.89 13.15 8.22
N PHE A 158 -21.88 13.41 7.38
CA PHE A 158 -20.49 13.42 7.80
C PHE A 158 -20.06 14.74 8.43
N VAL A 159 -20.86 15.79 8.30
CA VAL A 159 -20.55 17.10 8.86
C VAL A 159 -21.31 17.34 10.13
N LYS A 160 -20.61 17.34 11.25
CA LYS A 160 -21.16 17.81 12.52
C LYS A 160 -20.83 19.29 12.65
N GLY A 161 -21.88 20.12 12.60
CA GLY A 161 -21.77 21.55 12.46
C GLY A 161 -20.90 22.23 13.51
N GLY A 162 -20.32 23.35 13.13
CA GLY A 162 -19.57 24.24 14.01
C GLY A 162 -18.08 24.36 13.72
N ILE A 163 -17.53 23.56 12.83
CA ILE A 163 -16.12 23.68 12.43
C ILE A 163 -16.00 24.80 11.39
N THR A 164 -15.20 25.80 11.70
CA THR A 164 -15.00 26.98 10.82
C THR A 164 -13.73 26.90 10.00
N GLY A 165 -12.90 25.92 10.23
CA GLY A 165 -11.67 25.62 9.52
C GLY A 165 -10.81 24.70 10.34
N PHE A 166 -9.98 23.90 9.71
CA PHE A 166 -9.01 23.02 10.36
C PHE A 166 -7.89 22.61 9.39
N SER A 167 -6.76 22.31 9.96
CA SER A 167 -5.63 21.71 9.22
C SER A 167 -5.90 20.24 8.99
N ILE A 168 -5.68 19.79 7.77
CA ILE A 168 -5.82 18.39 7.41
C ILE A 168 -4.63 17.90 6.63
N ILE A 169 -4.35 16.61 6.81
CA ILE A 169 -3.48 15.84 5.94
C ILE A 169 -4.37 14.89 5.17
N ALA A 170 -4.41 15.06 3.87
CA ALA A 170 -5.17 14.21 2.96
C ALA A 170 -4.22 13.41 2.10
N THR A 171 -4.55 12.19 1.86
CA THR A 171 -3.82 11.34 0.93
C THR A 171 -4.62 11.16 -0.34
N GLY A 172 -3.95 11.28 -1.49
CA GLY A 172 -4.50 11.34 -2.83
C GLY A 172 -5.63 10.39 -3.18
N HIS A 173 -5.55 9.79 -4.31
CA HIS A 173 -6.63 9.05 -4.93
C HIS A 173 -7.35 8.03 -4.02
N SER A 174 -6.66 7.02 -3.53
CA SER A 174 -7.27 6.03 -2.63
C SER A 174 -7.41 6.53 -1.20
N GLY A 175 -6.83 7.66 -0.92
CA GLY A 175 -7.05 8.40 0.28
C GLY A 175 -8.33 9.22 0.29
N ALA A 176 -9.10 9.28 -0.79
CA ALA A 176 -10.35 10.03 -0.80
C ALA A 176 -11.30 9.55 0.29
N ASP A 177 -11.44 8.26 0.47
CA ASP A 177 -12.25 7.69 1.54
C ASP A 177 -11.61 7.91 2.91
N ASN A 178 -10.31 7.77 3.00
CA ASN A 178 -9.55 8.08 4.22
C ASN A 178 -9.61 9.58 4.55
N PHE A 179 -9.51 10.42 3.54
CA PHE A 179 -9.64 11.85 3.69
C PHE A 179 -11.02 12.23 4.25
N ILE A 180 -12.07 11.64 3.73
CA ILE A 180 -13.44 11.83 4.23
C ILE A 180 -13.53 11.36 5.68
N ALA A 181 -12.99 10.21 6.02
CA ALA A 181 -12.96 9.71 7.39
C ALA A 181 -12.20 10.66 8.32
N TYR A 182 -11.06 11.18 7.89
CA TYR A 182 -10.28 12.15 8.66
C TYR A 182 -11.01 13.47 8.86
N MET A 183 -11.57 14.02 7.80
CA MET A 183 -12.26 15.29 7.84
C MET A 183 -13.49 15.29 8.74
N PHE A 184 -14.18 14.17 8.78
CA PHE A 184 -15.51 14.11 9.37
C PHE A 184 -15.57 13.29 10.65
N TYR A 185 -14.49 12.61 11.01
CA TYR A 185 -14.40 11.94 12.27
C TYR A 185 -13.93 12.92 13.35
N HIS A 186 -14.86 13.70 13.83
CA HIS A 186 -14.67 14.61 14.94
C HIS A 186 -15.54 14.18 16.11
N GLU A 187 -14.91 13.90 17.24
CA GLU A 187 -15.62 13.66 18.49
C GLU A 187 -16.08 15.00 19.07
N PRO A 188 -17.39 15.31 19.06
CA PRO A 188 -17.86 16.60 19.51
C PRO A 188 -17.63 16.90 20.99
N SER A 189 -17.38 15.85 21.77
CA SER A 189 -17.22 15.94 23.22
C SER A 189 -15.80 16.27 23.67
N SER A 190 -14.79 15.97 22.85
CA SER A 190 -13.38 16.16 23.21
C SER A 190 -12.73 17.37 22.55
N GLY A 191 -13.33 17.93 21.53
CA GLY A 191 -12.68 18.96 20.72
C GLY A 191 -11.46 18.47 19.94
N GLU A 192 -11.15 17.20 20.01
CA GLU A 192 -10.01 16.58 19.32
C GLU A 192 -10.41 16.00 17.99
N LEU A 193 -9.58 16.24 16.98
CA LEU A 193 -9.61 15.51 15.72
C LEU A 193 -9.06 14.11 15.98
N VAL A 194 -9.96 13.14 16.06
CA VAL A 194 -9.54 11.73 16.14
C VAL A 194 -9.23 11.26 14.72
N GLY A 195 -8.03 11.56 14.26
CA GLY A 195 -7.50 10.97 13.04
C GLY A 195 -7.17 9.51 13.28
N ARG A 196 -7.96 8.60 12.75
CA ARG A 196 -7.52 7.22 12.55
C ARG A 196 -6.97 7.10 11.13
N SER A 197 -5.69 6.92 11.01
CA SER A 197 -5.09 6.38 9.80
C SER A 197 -5.65 4.97 9.61
N VAL A 198 -6.53 4.82 8.64
CA VAL A 198 -6.86 3.49 8.13
C VAL A 198 -5.77 3.15 7.12
N VAL A 199 -4.71 2.55 7.64
CA VAL A 199 -3.66 1.93 6.83
C VAL A 199 -3.90 0.43 6.84
#